data_5ed24fa75152e4429e279c113348d5af
#
_entry.id   5ed24fa75152e4429e279c113348d5af
#
_cell.length_a   1.000
_cell.length_b   1.000
_cell.length_c   1.000
_cell.angle_alpha   90.00
_cell.angle_beta   90.00
_cell.angle_gamma   90.00
#
_symmetry.space_group_name_H-M   'P 1'
#
loop_
_entity.id
_entity.type
_entity.pdbx_description
1 polymer ?
#
loop_
_entity_poly.entity_id
_entity_poly.type
_entity_poly.pdbx_seq_one_letter_code
_entity_poly.pdbx_strand_id
1 'polypeptide(L)'
;VTSTKDGTLYVSSISDGGVIRIAPGGEPELWIEPGAYDTRSTLGLLADEKKGLLWVCSNDISGIGVDGPTDIEGGFLKGFDLNTGEGKVSYRFPMEGAVCNDIAIAPDGAVYATNTAGMEIVKLAPGAEELEIWVSDPVLKGGLDGLAFGPDGNLYVNTFSANELFRIDVEDGEAKGIAKLETPPLGKPDGIRPVPGGFVMVEGAGKLDLITVDGDTVDIETIGAFTEPTGVTVVGDRAWVTEGQLSYLFDEAKKDGPRPSFQLRAMPLPQVEAAH
;
A
#
# COMPACT_ATOMS: atom_id res chain seq x y z
N VAL A 1 1.88 5.18 -2.83
CA VAL A 1 1.41 5.91 -4.01
C VAL A 1 0.15 5.27 -4.57
N THR A 2 -0.78 6.09 -5.10
CA THR A 2 -1.97 5.65 -5.83
C THR A 2 -2.28 6.63 -6.96
N SER A 3 -3.20 6.26 -7.85
CA SER A 3 -3.62 7.09 -8.98
C SER A 3 -5.12 7.00 -9.23
N THR A 4 -5.67 8.02 -9.85
CA THR A 4 -6.99 8.00 -10.49
C THR A 4 -6.87 7.68 -11.98
N LYS A 5 -7.99 7.31 -12.61
CA LYS A 5 -8.02 6.91 -14.04
C LYS A 5 -7.60 8.03 -14.99
N ASP A 6 -7.78 9.28 -14.59
CA ASP A 6 -7.33 10.45 -15.37
C ASP A 6 -5.81 10.66 -15.32
N GLY A 7 -5.10 9.87 -14.50
CA GLY A 7 -3.66 9.92 -14.34
C GLY A 7 -3.16 10.85 -13.23
N THR A 8 -4.06 11.39 -12.41
CA THR A 8 -3.66 12.12 -11.20
C THR A 8 -3.02 11.15 -10.20
N LEU A 9 -1.87 11.50 -9.66
CA LEU A 9 -1.10 10.72 -8.70
C LEU A 9 -1.22 11.32 -7.30
N TYR A 10 -1.26 10.45 -6.28
CA TYR A 10 -1.23 10.83 -4.86
C TYR A 10 -0.08 10.09 -4.18
N VAL A 11 0.73 10.82 -3.43
CA VAL A 11 1.95 10.31 -2.77
C VAL A 11 1.90 10.68 -1.30
N SER A 12 2.02 9.68 -0.43
CA SER A 12 2.10 9.83 1.03
C SER A 12 3.49 10.21 1.51
N SER A 13 3.58 10.73 2.73
CA SER A 13 4.85 11.03 3.40
C SER A 13 4.88 10.41 4.79
N ILE A 14 5.76 9.43 4.99
CA ILE A 14 5.96 8.78 6.29
C ILE A 14 6.54 9.75 7.31
N SER A 15 7.44 10.66 6.90
CA SER A 15 8.10 11.61 7.80
C SER A 15 7.24 12.82 8.13
N ASP A 16 6.50 13.35 7.14
CA ASP A 16 5.82 14.64 7.29
C ASP A 16 4.31 14.48 7.53
N GLY A 17 3.74 13.35 7.11
CA GLY A 17 2.35 13.00 7.41
C GLY A 17 1.31 13.76 6.57
N GLY A 18 1.60 14.15 5.38
CA GLY A 18 0.65 14.73 4.42
C GLY A 18 0.48 13.87 3.18
N VAL A 19 -0.22 14.38 2.18
CA VAL A 19 -0.36 13.77 0.85
C VAL A 19 -0.12 14.82 -0.23
N ILE A 20 0.79 14.51 -1.13
CA ILE A 20 1.06 15.30 -2.33
C ILE A 20 0.18 14.79 -3.48
N ARG A 21 -0.40 15.70 -4.26
CA ARG A 21 -1.10 15.43 -5.51
C ARG A 21 -0.27 15.92 -6.69
N ILE A 22 -0.32 15.16 -7.78
CA ILE A 22 0.33 15.51 -9.04
C ILE A 22 -0.69 15.28 -10.16
N ALA A 23 -1.26 16.34 -10.70
CA ALA A 23 -2.14 16.26 -11.86
C ALA A 23 -1.34 15.85 -13.12
N PRO A 24 -1.95 15.27 -14.16
CA PRO A 24 -1.25 14.93 -15.40
C PRO A 24 -0.52 16.13 -16.02
N GLY A 25 0.82 16.02 -16.12
CA GLY A 25 1.66 17.11 -16.61
C GLY A 25 1.80 18.34 -15.71
N GLY A 26 1.24 18.27 -14.49
CA GLY A 26 1.33 19.32 -13.47
C GLY A 26 2.55 19.19 -12.57
N GLU A 27 2.75 20.20 -11.74
CA GLU A 27 3.74 20.17 -10.67
C GLU A 27 3.17 19.54 -9.40
N PRO A 28 4.01 18.95 -8.53
CA PRO A 28 3.56 18.46 -7.23
C PRO A 28 2.97 19.57 -6.36
N GLU A 29 1.82 19.33 -5.76
CA GLU A 29 1.18 20.25 -4.80
C GLU A 29 0.84 19.51 -3.50
N LEU A 30 0.98 20.17 -2.36
CA LEU A 30 0.53 19.65 -1.09
C LEU A 30 -1.01 19.66 -1.08
N TRP A 31 -1.61 18.47 -1.06
CA TRP A 31 -3.05 18.28 -1.19
C TRP A 31 -3.76 18.08 0.14
N ILE A 32 -3.16 17.25 1.00
CA ILE A 32 -3.58 17.08 2.38
C ILE A 32 -2.43 17.56 3.23
N GLU A 33 -2.67 18.63 3.98
CA GLU A 33 -1.68 19.22 4.88
C GLU A 33 -1.29 18.20 5.98
N PRO A 34 -0.02 18.18 6.41
CA PRO A 34 0.39 17.43 7.59
C PRO A 34 -0.47 17.76 8.81
N GLY A 35 -1.03 16.75 9.45
CA GLY A 35 -1.92 16.92 10.61
C GLY A 35 -3.38 17.22 10.28
N ALA A 36 -3.73 17.44 9.01
CA ALA A 36 -5.12 17.63 8.61
C ALA A 36 -5.96 16.41 8.99
N TYR A 37 -7.11 16.63 9.61
CA TYR A 37 -8.01 15.59 10.09
C TYR A 37 -7.29 14.57 11.00
N ASP A 38 -6.39 15.07 11.85
CA ASP A 38 -5.55 14.27 12.74
C ASP A 38 -4.68 13.22 12.02
N THR A 39 -4.20 13.52 10.82
CA THR A 39 -3.18 12.66 10.19
C THR A 39 -1.86 12.77 10.94
N ARG A 40 -1.14 11.62 10.98
CA ARG A 40 0.21 11.53 11.46
C ARG A 40 1.11 10.98 10.35
N SER A 41 1.98 10.01 10.56
CA SER A 41 2.73 9.39 9.45
C SER A 41 1.78 8.72 8.46
N THR A 42 1.80 9.11 7.19
CA THR A 42 0.94 8.52 6.15
C THR A 42 1.72 7.50 5.31
N LEU A 43 1.14 6.30 5.16
CA LEU A 43 1.73 5.17 4.44
C LEU A 43 0.91 4.86 3.18
N GLY A 44 0.22 3.72 3.15
CA GLY A 44 -0.56 3.29 1.99
C GLY A 44 -1.68 4.26 1.63
N LEU A 45 -1.88 4.40 0.33
CA LEU A 45 -2.95 5.21 -0.26
C LEU A 45 -3.71 4.39 -1.29
N LEU A 46 -5.04 4.59 -1.36
CA LEU A 46 -5.85 4.05 -2.45
C LEU A 46 -6.97 5.00 -2.86
N ALA A 47 -7.01 5.37 -4.14
CA ALA A 47 -8.07 6.19 -4.69
C ALA A 47 -9.31 5.34 -4.98
N ASP A 48 -10.42 5.64 -4.32
CA ASP A 48 -11.74 5.06 -4.56
C ASP A 48 -12.60 6.04 -5.35
N GLU A 49 -12.43 6.04 -6.66
CA GLU A 49 -13.18 6.93 -7.54
C GLU A 49 -14.70 6.66 -7.53
N LYS A 50 -15.13 5.43 -7.18
CA LYS A 50 -16.55 5.10 -7.07
C LYS A 50 -17.22 5.82 -5.90
N LYS A 51 -16.50 5.93 -4.77
CA LYS A 51 -16.97 6.65 -3.57
C LYS A 51 -16.51 8.12 -3.54
N GLY A 52 -15.60 8.53 -4.44
CA GLY A 52 -14.99 9.86 -4.43
C GLY A 52 -14.07 10.08 -3.23
N LEU A 53 -13.44 9.02 -2.73
CA LEU A 53 -12.57 9.05 -1.56
C LEU A 53 -11.13 8.67 -1.90
N LEU A 54 -10.19 9.37 -1.27
CA LEU A 54 -8.82 8.91 -1.12
C LEU A 54 -8.69 8.26 0.25
N TRP A 55 -8.50 6.94 0.27
CA TRP A 55 -8.18 6.20 1.48
C TRP A 55 -6.70 6.39 1.84
N VAL A 56 -6.42 6.59 3.13
CA VAL A 56 -5.09 6.92 3.66
C VAL A 56 -4.85 6.13 4.94
N CYS A 57 -3.77 5.35 4.98
CA CYS A 57 -3.24 4.81 6.23
C CYS A 57 -2.49 5.90 6.99
N SER A 58 -2.89 6.19 8.23
CA SER A 58 -2.28 7.20 9.10
C SER A 58 -1.92 6.59 10.45
N ASN A 59 -0.68 6.80 10.90
CA ASN A 59 -0.12 6.03 12.00
C ASN A 59 0.69 6.84 13.00
N ASP A 60 0.61 6.43 14.25
CA ASP A 60 1.65 6.71 15.24
C ASP A 60 2.79 5.68 15.11
N ILE A 61 3.91 6.13 14.62
CA ILE A 61 5.15 5.35 14.55
C ILE A 61 6.30 6.03 15.30
N SER A 62 5.98 6.86 16.30
CA SER A 62 6.96 7.51 17.19
C SER A 62 7.84 6.50 17.92
N GLY A 63 7.31 5.32 18.21
CA GLY A 63 8.07 4.21 18.81
C GLY A 63 9.27 3.72 17.99
N ILE A 64 9.32 4.04 16.69
CA ILE A 64 10.46 3.76 15.80
C ILE A 64 11.15 5.03 15.30
N GLY A 65 10.91 6.17 15.97
CA GLY A 65 11.64 7.43 15.77
C GLY A 65 11.06 8.38 14.73
N VAL A 66 9.79 8.25 14.37
CA VAL A 66 9.10 9.19 13.48
C VAL A 66 7.91 9.79 14.21
N ASP A 67 8.06 11.03 14.71
CA ASP A 67 7.05 11.67 15.57
C ASP A 67 5.79 12.10 14.81
N GLY A 68 5.94 12.56 13.57
CA GLY A 68 4.84 13.08 12.77
C GLY A 68 4.28 14.43 13.26
N PRO A 69 3.23 14.96 12.59
CA PRO A 69 2.70 16.32 12.84
C PRO A 69 1.68 16.41 13.97
N THR A 70 1.19 15.30 14.53
CA THR A 70 0.18 15.26 15.61
C THR A 70 0.55 14.23 16.67
N ASP A 71 -0.11 14.34 17.85
CA ASP A 71 0.10 13.42 18.98
C ASP A 71 -0.96 12.29 19.03
N ILE A 72 -1.75 12.10 17.96
CA ILE A 72 -2.76 11.05 17.96
C ILE A 72 -2.09 9.66 17.94
N GLU A 73 -2.52 8.80 18.87
CA GLU A 73 -1.94 7.46 19.04
C GLU A 73 -2.71 6.40 18.25
N GLY A 74 -1.98 5.45 17.67
CA GLY A 74 -2.50 4.26 16.99
C GLY A 74 -2.52 4.37 15.48
N GLY A 75 -3.07 3.31 14.83
CA GLY A 75 -3.24 3.21 13.40
C GLY A 75 -4.68 3.53 12.98
N PHE A 76 -4.83 4.22 11.87
CA PHE A 76 -6.12 4.64 11.32
C PHE A 76 -6.20 4.41 9.82
N LEU A 77 -7.39 4.02 9.37
CA LEU A 77 -7.81 4.13 7.98
C LEU A 77 -8.68 5.38 7.85
N LYS A 78 -8.20 6.38 7.11
CA LYS A 78 -8.90 7.65 6.93
C LYS A 78 -9.36 7.80 5.47
N GLY A 79 -10.49 8.47 5.26
CA GLY A 79 -10.99 8.80 3.93
C GLY A 79 -11.08 10.31 3.74
N PHE A 80 -10.51 10.79 2.64
CA PHE A 80 -10.54 12.20 2.23
C PHE A 80 -11.28 12.33 0.90
N ASP A 81 -11.98 13.41 0.73
CA ASP A 81 -12.65 13.74 -0.53
C ASP A 81 -11.63 13.93 -1.66
N LEU A 82 -11.75 13.17 -2.75
CA LEU A 82 -10.82 13.22 -3.89
C LEU A 82 -10.79 14.57 -4.61
N ASN A 83 -11.86 15.39 -4.48
CA ASN A 83 -11.93 16.68 -5.17
C ASN A 83 -11.43 17.83 -4.30
N THR A 84 -11.66 17.76 -2.98
CA THR A 84 -11.40 18.89 -2.07
C THR A 84 -10.24 18.63 -1.11
N GLY A 85 -9.85 17.37 -0.87
CA GLY A 85 -8.86 17.01 0.15
C GLY A 85 -9.40 17.09 1.59
N GLU A 86 -10.69 17.35 1.77
CA GLU A 86 -11.31 17.39 3.11
C GLU A 86 -11.44 16.01 3.73
N GLY A 87 -11.13 15.87 5.01
CA GLY A 87 -11.37 14.65 5.77
C GLY A 87 -12.86 14.34 5.90
N LYS A 88 -13.26 13.10 5.61
CA LYS A 88 -14.67 12.66 5.63
C LYS A 88 -14.92 11.59 6.67
N VAL A 89 -14.03 10.60 6.79
CA VAL A 89 -14.17 9.46 7.70
C VAL A 89 -12.82 9.09 8.31
N SER A 90 -12.86 8.53 9.52
CA SER A 90 -11.66 8.08 10.23
C SER A 90 -12.01 6.87 11.07
N TYR A 91 -11.40 5.73 10.77
CA TYR A 91 -11.62 4.45 11.44
C TYR A 91 -10.35 4.03 12.15
N ARG A 92 -10.41 3.85 13.47
CA ARG A 92 -9.28 3.35 14.27
C ARG A 92 -9.15 1.84 14.10
N PHE A 93 -7.93 1.35 14.00
CA PHE A 93 -7.66 -0.08 14.06
C PHE A 93 -8.07 -0.64 15.43
N PRO A 94 -8.72 -1.83 15.48
CA PRO A 94 -9.26 -2.38 16.71
C PRO A 94 -8.23 -2.98 17.67
N MET A 95 -6.92 -2.91 17.33
CA MET A 95 -5.82 -3.37 18.18
C MET A 95 -4.87 -2.24 18.55
N GLU A 96 -4.25 -2.32 19.74
CA GLU A 96 -3.24 -1.37 20.18
C GLU A 96 -1.94 -1.53 19.38
N GLY A 97 -1.25 -0.42 19.14
CA GLY A 97 0.03 -0.41 18.43
C GLY A 97 -0.04 -0.82 16.96
N ALA A 98 -1.25 -0.86 16.37
CA ALA A 98 -1.41 -1.18 14.96
C ALA A 98 -0.74 -0.14 14.06
N VAL A 99 -0.20 -0.62 12.94
CA VAL A 99 0.35 0.20 11.86
C VAL A 99 -0.37 -0.17 10.56
N CYS A 100 -1.33 0.69 10.15
CA CYS A 100 -2.00 0.60 8.85
C CYS A 100 -0.96 0.78 7.75
N ASN A 101 -0.80 -0.21 6.85
CA ASN A 101 0.23 -0.10 5.81
C ASN A 101 -0.38 0.09 4.42
N ASP A 102 -0.99 -0.91 3.83
CA ASP A 102 -1.55 -0.81 2.49
C ASP A 102 -3.05 -1.13 2.46
N ILE A 103 -3.71 -0.82 1.35
CA ILE A 103 -5.16 -0.80 1.23
C ILE A 103 -5.59 -1.50 -0.06
N ALA A 104 -6.61 -2.36 0.02
CA ALA A 104 -7.29 -2.93 -1.13
C ALA A 104 -8.81 -2.75 -1.02
N ILE A 105 -9.49 -2.68 -2.16
CA ILE A 105 -10.95 -2.57 -2.22
C ILE A 105 -11.49 -3.77 -3.00
N ALA A 106 -12.41 -4.50 -2.37
CA ALA A 106 -13.11 -5.59 -3.02
C ALA A 106 -14.18 -5.09 -4.03
N PRO A 107 -14.62 -5.93 -4.97
CA PRO A 107 -15.65 -5.57 -5.95
C PRO A 107 -16.96 -5.06 -5.34
N ASP A 108 -17.34 -5.55 -4.15
CA ASP A 108 -18.53 -5.15 -3.38
C ASP A 108 -18.35 -3.78 -2.68
N GLY A 109 -17.12 -3.24 -2.65
CA GLY A 109 -16.78 -1.96 -2.04
C GLY A 109 -16.34 -2.06 -0.58
N ALA A 110 -16.13 -3.27 -0.04
CA ALA A 110 -15.43 -3.45 1.24
C ALA A 110 -13.97 -3.03 1.11
N VAL A 111 -13.44 -2.37 2.16
CA VAL A 111 -12.06 -1.88 2.19
C VAL A 111 -11.25 -2.74 3.17
N TYR A 112 -10.11 -3.20 2.73
CA TYR A 112 -9.19 -4.02 3.51
C TYR A 112 -7.89 -3.28 3.74
N ALA A 113 -7.29 -3.43 4.92
CA ALA A 113 -5.98 -2.85 5.21
C ALA A 113 -5.11 -3.80 6.05
N THR A 114 -3.81 -3.78 5.78
CA THR A 114 -2.82 -4.57 6.51
C THR A 114 -2.36 -3.88 7.78
N ASN A 115 -2.08 -4.69 8.83
CA ASN A 115 -1.39 -4.26 10.05
C ASN A 115 0.07 -4.74 10.03
N THR A 116 1.02 -3.86 9.69
CA THR A 116 2.45 -4.22 9.62
C THR A 116 3.03 -4.59 10.98
N ALA A 117 2.53 -4.01 12.07
CA ALA A 117 3.01 -4.30 13.43
C ALA A 117 2.53 -5.66 13.96
N GLY A 118 1.56 -6.28 13.29
CA GLY A 118 0.93 -7.53 13.74
C GLY A 118 0.88 -8.60 12.65
N MET A 119 -0.24 -9.31 12.64
CA MET A 119 -0.54 -10.41 11.71
C MET A 119 -2.00 -10.34 11.24
N GLU A 120 -2.61 -9.16 11.38
CA GLU A 120 -4.01 -8.94 11.09
C GLU A 120 -4.19 -8.19 9.76
N ILE A 121 -5.25 -8.57 9.06
CA ILE A 121 -5.86 -7.77 8.02
C ILE A 121 -7.23 -7.34 8.55
N VAL A 122 -7.51 -6.06 8.51
CA VAL A 122 -8.80 -5.49 8.90
C VAL A 122 -9.68 -5.25 7.69
N LYS A 123 -11.00 -5.23 7.91
CA LYS A 123 -12.02 -4.99 6.90
C LYS A 123 -13.00 -3.91 7.37
N LEU A 124 -13.34 -3.01 6.49
CA LEU A 124 -14.47 -2.11 6.60
C LEU A 124 -15.54 -2.58 5.62
N ALA A 125 -16.58 -3.22 6.12
CA ALA A 125 -17.71 -3.64 5.29
C ALA A 125 -18.46 -2.42 4.73
N PRO A 126 -19.15 -2.52 3.57
CA PRO A 126 -19.95 -1.43 3.05
C PRO A 126 -21.01 -0.96 4.06
N GLY A 127 -20.94 0.33 4.45
CA GLY A 127 -21.84 0.94 5.41
C GLY A 127 -21.52 0.67 6.89
N ALA A 128 -20.44 -0.04 7.19
CA ALA A 128 -19.95 -0.21 8.56
C ALA A 128 -19.39 1.10 9.13
N GLU A 129 -19.50 1.25 10.45
CA GLU A 129 -18.98 2.40 11.20
C GLU A 129 -17.64 2.11 11.88
N GLU A 130 -17.20 0.84 11.88
CA GLU A 130 -15.97 0.38 12.52
C GLU A 130 -15.23 -0.64 11.65
N LEU A 131 -13.91 -0.70 11.82
CA LEU A 131 -13.07 -1.76 11.27
C LEU A 131 -13.22 -3.03 12.10
N GLU A 132 -13.32 -4.17 11.45
CA GLU A 132 -13.26 -5.49 12.09
C GLU A 132 -11.95 -6.22 11.74
N ILE A 133 -11.46 -7.09 12.61
CA ILE A 133 -10.39 -8.03 12.29
C ILE A 133 -10.99 -9.09 11.35
N TRP A 134 -10.58 -9.06 10.10
CA TRP A 134 -11.06 -10.02 9.10
C TRP A 134 -10.25 -11.31 9.10
N VAL A 135 -8.92 -11.18 9.22
CA VAL A 135 -7.98 -12.29 9.35
C VAL A 135 -6.96 -11.95 10.43
N SER A 136 -6.66 -12.93 11.27
CA SER A 136 -5.53 -12.91 12.21
C SER A 136 -4.95 -14.32 12.27
N ASP A 137 -3.76 -14.53 11.70
CA ASP A 137 -3.13 -15.84 11.66
C ASP A 137 -1.60 -15.70 11.83
N PRO A 138 -0.97 -16.51 12.73
CA PRO A 138 0.48 -16.47 12.93
C PRO A 138 1.32 -16.70 11.68
N VAL A 139 0.79 -17.35 10.65
CA VAL A 139 1.49 -17.56 9.37
C VAL A 139 1.77 -16.25 8.65
N LEU A 140 0.95 -15.21 8.89
CA LEU A 140 1.08 -13.88 8.31
C LEU A 140 2.05 -12.95 9.07
N LYS A 141 2.67 -13.45 10.13
CA LYS A 141 3.62 -12.66 10.91
C LYS A 141 4.90 -12.40 10.14
N GLY A 142 5.27 -11.16 9.98
CA GLY A 142 6.52 -10.82 9.29
C GLY A 142 6.48 -9.44 8.62
N GLY A 143 5.63 -8.55 9.14
CA GLY A 143 5.42 -7.22 8.60
C GLY A 143 4.52 -7.26 7.38
N LEU A 144 3.23 -7.52 7.59
CA LEU A 144 2.21 -7.43 6.55
C LEU A 144 2.30 -6.07 5.86
N ASP A 145 2.38 -6.08 4.53
CA ASP A 145 2.64 -4.90 3.74
C ASP A 145 1.64 -4.77 2.59
N GLY A 146 2.08 -4.84 1.35
CA GLY A 146 1.22 -4.68 0.19
C GLY A 146 0.14 -5.74 0.08
N LEU A 147 -1.08 -5.33 -0.32
CA LEU A 147 -2.18 -6.25 -0.59
C LEU A 147 -2.97 -5.84 -1.83
N ALA A 148 -3.50 -6.83 -2.57
CA ALA A 148 -4.31 -6.59 -3.76
C ALA A 148 -5.25 -7.77 -4.04
N PHE A 149 -6.45 -7.49 -4.52
CA PHE A 149 -7.33 -8.53 -5.07
C PHE A 149 -6.84 -8.96 -6.44
N GLY A 150 -6.75 -10.27 -6.64
CA GLY A 150 -6.48 -10.88 -7.93
C GLY A 150 -7.72 -10.98 -8.83
N PRO A 151 -7.53 -11.32 -10.12
CA PRO A 151 -8.62 -11.52 -11.05
C PRO A 151 -9.50 -12.73 -10.69
N ASP A 152 -8.99 -13.63 -9.87
CA ASP A 152 -9.69 -14.81 -9.30
C ASP A 152 -10.57 -14.44 -8.09
N GLY A 153 -10.54 -13.20 -7.63
CA GLY A 153 -11.29 -12.70 -6.48
C GLY A 153 -10.63 -12.98 -5.12
N ASN A 154 -9.50 -13.66 -5.10
CA ASN A 154 -8.73 -13.88 -3.88
C ASN A 154 -7.86 -12.68 -3.52
N LEU A 155 -7.53 -12.55 -2.21
CA LEU A 155 -6.65 -11.48 -1.75
C LEU A 155 -5.21 -11.98 -1.66
N TYR A 156 -4.31 -11.24 -2.29
CA TYR A 156 -2.87 -11.50 -2.25
C TYR A 156 -2.21 -10.48 -1.32
N VAL A 157 -1.32 -10.97 -0.45
CA VAL A 157 -0.64 -10.12 0.53
C VAL A 157 0.81 -10.56 0.71
N ASN A 158 1.72 -9.60 0.84
CA ASN A 158 3.12 -9.89 1.10
C ASN A 158 3.54 -9.49 2.54
N THR A 159 4.73 -9.94 2.94
CA THR A 159 5.36 -9.60 4.22
C THR A 159 6.74 -9.04 3.98
N PHE A 160 6.94 -7.78 4.35
CA PHE A 160 8.17 -7.02 4.11
C PHE A 160 9.42 -7.66 4.76
N SER A 161 9.29 -8.10 6.01
CA SER A 161 10.43 -8.62 6.79
C SER A 161 10.63 -10.13 6.61
N ALA A 162 9.53 -10.90 6.43
CA ALA A 162 9.64 -12.34 6.20
C ALA A 162 9.92 -12.67 4.73
N ASN A 163 9.73 -11.72 3.80
CA ASN A 163 9.94 -11.90 2.36
C ASN A 163 9.05 -13.01 1.76
N GLU A 164 7.79 -12.99 2.10
CA GLU A 164 6.82 -14.02 1.71
C GLU A 164 5.65 -13.39 0.97
N LEU A 165 4.98 -14.20 0.14
CA LEU A 165 3.74 -13.86 -0.55
C LEU A 165 2.69 -14.92 -0.23
N PHE A 166 1.47 -14.47 0.08
CA PHE A 166 0.35 -15.32 0.43
C PHE A 166 -0.85 -15.05 -0.46
N ARG A 167 -1.65 -16.09 -0.71
CA ARG A 167 -3.01 -15.96 -1.20
C ARG A 167 -3.96 -16.27 -0.04
N ILE A 168 -4.97 -15.42 0.14
CA ILE A 168 -6.09 -15.65 1.04
C ILE A 168 -7.30 -15.94 0.16
N ASP A 169 -7.81 -17.17 0.26
CA ASP A 169 -8.97 -17.59 -0.50
C ASP A 169 -10.22 -16.90 0.07
N VAL A 170 -10.99 -16.24 -0.80
CA VAL A 170 -12.14 -15.42 -0.42
C VAL A 170 -13.42 -16.01 -1.01
N GLU A 171 -14.41 -16.27 -0.17
CA GLU A 171 -15.75 -16.70 -0.58
C GLU A 171 -16.78 -15.90 0.20
N ASP A 172 -17.71 -15.27 -0.50
CA ASP A 172 -18.75 -14.40 0.08
C ASP A 172 -18.21 -13.30 1.01
N GLY A 173 -17.02 -12.77 0.68
CA GLY A 173 -16.35 -11.73 1.46
C GLY A 173 -15.65 -12.22 2.74
N GLU A 174 -15.60 -13.53 2.96
CA GLU A 174 -14.96 -14.17 4.10
C GLU A 174 -13.69 -14.92 3.69
N ALA A 175 -12.66 -14.90 4.55
CA ALA A 175 -11.46 -15.70 4.38
C ALA A 175 -11.75 -17.19 4.64
N LYS A 176 -11.38 -18.05 3.71
CA LYS A 176 -11.59 -19.52 3.81
C LYS A 176 -10.29 -20.31 3.98
N GLY A 177 -9.18 -19.74 3.52
CA GLY A 177 -7.88 -20.38 3.60
C GLY A 177 -6.76 -19.38 3.39
N ILE A 178 -5.57 -19.71 3.87
CA ILE A 178 -4.36 -18.95 3.65
C ILE A 178 -3.31 -19.90 3.08
N ALA A 179 -2.85 -19.64 1.88
CA ALA A 179 -1.79 -20.39 1.22
C ALA A 179 -0.55 -19.52 1.08
N LYS A 180 0.58 -20.00 1.60
CA LYS A 180 1.89 -19.42 1.28
C LYS A 180 2.25 -19.86 -0.14
N LEU A 181 2.56 -18.89 -0.99
CA LEU A 181 2.90 -19.14 -2.38
C LEU A 181 4.38 -19.53 -2.54
N GLU A 182 4.67 -20.41 -3.47
CA GLU A 182 6.04 -20.77 -3.83
C GLU A 182 6.62 -19.69 -4.76
N THR A 183 7.56 -18.90 -4.25
CA THR A 183 8.21 -17.80 -4.98
C THR A 183 9.72 -18.02 -5.09
N PRO A 184 10.39 -17.46 -6.11
CA PRO A 184 11.81 -17.16 -6.01
C PRO A 184 12.09 -16.30 -4.76
N PRO A 185 13.36 -16.22 -4.28
CA PRO A 185 13.69 -15.37 -3.14
C PRO A 185 13.29 -13.92 -3.36
N LEU A 186 12.44 -13.38 -2.47
CA LEU A 186 12.03 -11.99 -2.45
C LEU A 186 12.97 -11.15 -1.58
N GLY A 187 13.06 -9.85 -1.87
CA GLY A 187 13.87 -8.89 -1.13
C GLY A 187 13.07 -7.70 -0.63
N LYS A 188 12.41 -7.83 0.53
CA LYS A 188 11.55 -6.80 1.12
C LYS A 188 10.40 -6.42 0.19
N PRO A 189 9.50 -7.34 -0.16
CA PRO A 189 8.32 -7.03 -0.97
C PRO A 189 7.45 -6.00 -0.24
N ASP A 190 6.99 -5.01 -0.99
CA ASP A 190 6.25 -3.84 -0.51
C ASP A 190 5.01 -3.63 -1.38
N GLY A 191 4.68 -2.44 -1.83
CA GLY A 191 3.46 -2.17 -2.57
C GLY A 191 3.22 -3.12 -3.75
N ILE A 192 2.00 -3.67 -3.84
CA ILE A 192 1.54 -4.56 -4.90
C ILE A 192 0.24 -4.01 -5.51
N ARG A 193 0.13 -4.03 -6.85
CA ARG A 193 -1.08 -3.55 -7.55
C ARG A 193 -1.47 -4.51 -8.67
N PRO A 194 -2.78 -4.72 -8.89
CA PRO A 194 -3.25 -5.62 -9.93
C PRO A 194 -3.00 -5.03 -11.32
N VAL A 195 -2.65 -5.89 -12.26
CA VAL A 195 -2.55 -5.63 -13.69
C VAL A 195 -3.24 -6.76 -14.46
N PRO A 196 -3.54 -6.58 -15.76
CA PRO A 196 -4.03 -7.71 -16.54
C PRO A 196 -3.08 -8.92 -16.47
N GLY A 197 -3.61 -10.06 -16.04
CA GLY A 197 -2.86 -11.32 -15.91
C GLY A 197 -2.06 -11.51 -14.63
N GLY A 198 -2.09 -10.56 -13.67
CA GLY A 198 -1.37 -10.72 -12.40
C GLY A 198 -1.20 -9.42 -11.62
N PHE A 199 0.03 -9.14 -11.21
CA PHE A 199 0.35 -7.98 -10.39
C PHE A 199 1.67 -7.36 -10.81
N VAL A 200 1.84 -6.08 -10.48
CA VAL A 200 3.15 -5.46 -10.31
C VAL A 200 3.44 -5.29 -8.82
N MET A 201 4.66 -5.58 -8.41
CA MET A 201 5.09 -5.48 -7.01
C MET A 201 6.48 -4.84 -6.96
N VAL A 202 6.72 -3.97 -6.00
CA VAL A 202 8.05 -3.47 -5.71
C VAL A 202 8.72 -4.31 -4.63
N GLU A 203 10.02 -4.50 -4.77
CA GLU A 203 10.86 -5.04 -3.71
C GLU A 203 11.79 -3.94 -3.20
N GLY A 204 11.79 -3.62 -1.91
CA GLY A 204 12.65 -2.61 -1.29
C GLY A 204 14.14 -2.84 -1.52
N ALA A 205 14.53 -4.06 -1.91
CA ALA A 205 15.85 -4.41 -2.38
C ALA A 205 16.23 -3.81 -3.75
N GLY A 206 15.29 -3.13 -4.43
CA GLY A 206 15.57 -2.34 -5.62
C GLY A 206 14.90 -2.82 -6.90
N LYS A 207 13.79 -3.54 -6.86
CA LYS A 207 13.15 -4.09 -8.05
C LYS A 207 11.72 -3.60 -8.22
N LEU A 208 11.25 -3.62 -9.48
CA LEU A 208 9.85 -3.72 -9.85
C LEU A 208 9.66 -5.04 -10.61
N ASP A 209 8.76 -5.85 -10.13
CA ASP A 209 8.48 -7.17 -10.65
C ASP A 209 7.08 -7.25 -11.25
N LEU A 210 6.94 -8.01 -12.34
CA LEU A 210 5.68 -8.51 -12.86
C LEU A 210 5.46 -9.91 -12.30
N ILE A 211 4.31 -10.13 -11.70
CA ILE A 211 3.97 -11.39 -11.01
C ILE A 211 2.79 -12.04 -11.72
N THR A 212 2.94 -13.30 -12.09
CA THR A 212 1.87 -14.16 -12.58
C THR A 212 1.64 -15.29 -11.59
N VAL A 213 0.40 -15.63 -11.30
CA VAL A 213 0.04 -16.68 -10.36
C VAL A 213 -0.70 -17.79 -11.10
N ASP A 214 -0.25 -19.02 -10.91
CA ASP A 214 -0.91 -20.24 -11.41
C ASP A 214 -1.04 -21.24 -10.26
N GLY A 215 -2.24 -21.36 -9.69
CA GLY A 215 -2.47 -22.11 -8.46
C GLY A 215 -1.69 -21.53 -7.29
N ASP A 216 -0.77 -22.34 -6.72
CA ASP A 216 0.11 -21.92 -5.63
C ASP A 216 1.54 -21.56 -6.10
N THR A 217 1.77 -21.61 -7.41
CA THR A 217 3.06 -21.27 -8.03
C THR A 217 3.04 -19.84 -8.54
N VAL A 218 4.16 -19.16 -8.34
CA VAL A 218 4.33 -17.76 -8.76
C VAL A 218 5.53 -17.66 -9.69
N ASP A 219 5.29 -17.08 -10.88
CA ASP A 219 6.35 -16.64 -11.77
C ASP A 219 6.60 -15.14 -11.56
N ILE A 220 7.88 -14.77 -11.45
CA ILE A 220 8.30 -13.39 -11.17
C ILE A 220 9.33 -12.97 -12.21
N GLU A 221 8.96 -11.94 -12.99
CA GLU A 221 9.85 -11.29 -13.94
C GLU A 221 10.23 -9.90 -13.42
N THR A 222 11.53 -9.66 -13.16
CA THR A 222 11.99 -8.31 -12.82
C THR A 222 12.01 -7.45 -14.08
N ILE A 223 11.16 -6.42 -14.11
CA ILE A 223 10.97 -5.52 -15.25
C ILE A 223 11.64 -4.16 -15.06
N GLY A 224 12.11 -3.84 -13.85
CA GLY A 224 12.77 -2.56 -13.59
C GLY A 224 13.66 -2.55 -12.34
N ALA A 225 14.59 -1.58 -12.29
CA ALA A 225 15.46 -1.32 -11.15
C ALA A 225 15.25 0.09 -10.60
N PHE A 226 15.14 0.18 -9.26
CA PHE A 226 14.85 1.40 -8.51
C PHE A 226 15.71 1.46 -7.24
N THR A 227 15.71 2.61 -6.55
CA THR A 227 16.42 2.78 -5.29
C THR A 227 15.42 2.76 -4.13
N GLU A 228 15.46 1.71 -3.30
CA GLU A 228 14.58 1.54 -2.15
C GLU A 228 13.09 1.83 -2.50
N PRO A 229 12.51 1.16 -3.52
CA PRO A 229 11.14 1.41 -3.90
C PRO A 229 10.19 0.92 -2.81
N THR A 230 9.11 1.68 -2.55
CA THR A 230 8.14 1.41 -1.48
C THR A 230 6.71 1.34 -1.98
N GLY A 231 6.42 1.80 -3.17
CA GLY A 231 5.06 1.77 -3.68
C GLY A 231 5.01 1.83 -5.19
N VAL A 232 3.95 1.28 -5.75
CA VAL A 232 3.68 1.30 -7.18
C VAL A 232 2.21 1.60 -7.42
N THR A 233 1.94 2.34 -8.50
CA THR A 233 0.59 2.47 -9.08
C THR A 233 0.68 2.40 -10.59
N VAL A 234 -0.44 2.13 -11.26
CA VAL A 234 -0.49 1.96 -12.71
C VAL A 234 -1.41 3.00 -13.34
N VAL A 235 -0.90 3.71 -14.33
CA VAL A 235 -1.66 4.66 -15.14
C VAL A 235 -1.48 4.30 -16.61
N GLY A 236 -2.54 3.85 -17.25
CA GLY A 236 -2.48 3.37 -18.64
C GLY A 236 -1.52 2.18 -18.77
N ASP A 237 -0.50 2.34 -19.59
CA ASP A 237 0.54 1.34 -19.84
C ASP A 237 1.83 1.57 -19.03
N ARG A 238 1.78 2.39 -17.97
CA ARG A 238 2.96 2.75 -17.18
C ARG A 238 2.80 2.43 -15.71
N ALA A 239 3.83 1.84 -15.11
CA ALA A 239 3.99 1.79 -13.68
C ALA A 239 4.68 3.08 -13.19
N TRP A 240 4.17 3.64 -12.09
CA TRP A 240 4.75 4.76 -11.36
C TRP A 240 5.20 4.26 -10.00
N VAL A 241 6.50 4.38 -9.73
CA VAL A 241 7.17 3.82 -8.54
C VAL A 241 7.74 4.93 -7.69
N THR A 242 7.43 4.89 -6.38
CA THR A 242 8.06 5.78 -5.38
C THR A 242 9.37 5.19 -4.89
N GLU A 243 10.45 5.98 -4.90
CA GLU A 243 11.71 5.67 -4.23
C GLU A 243 11.66 6.25 -2.81
N GLY A 244 11.28 5.41 -1.83
CA GLY A 244 10.84 5.85 -0.51
C GLY A 244 11.94 6.30 0.44
N GLN A 245 13.22 6.01 0.13
CA GLN A 245 14.39 6.46 0.90
C GLN A 245 14.35 6.06 2.40
N LEU A 246 13.79 4.88 2.71
CA LEU A 246 13.59 4.42 4.08
C LEU A 246 14.91 4.34 4.89
N SER A 247 16.04 4.10 4.21
CA SER A 247 17.34 4.10 4.87
C SER A 247 17.69 5.44 5.53
N TYR A 248 17.17 6.57 5.02
CA TYR A 248 17.37 7.90 5.64
C TYR A 248 16.48 8.14 6.87
N LEU A 249 15.53 7.25 7.13
CA LEU A 249 14.74 7.28 8.37
C LEU A 249 15.25 6.28 9.41
N PHE A 250 15.70 5.10 8.97
CA PHE A 250 15.91 3.96 9.87
C PHE A 250 17.35 3.44 9.93
N ASP A 251 18.25 3.87 9.02
CA ASP A 251 19.67 3.50 9.06
C ASP A 251 20.45 4.56 9.85
N GLU A 252 21.01 4.15 10.99
CA GLU A 252 21.82 5.01 11.87
C GLU A 252 22.98 5.71 11.12
N ALA A 253 23.52 5.10 10.06
CA ALA A 253 24.59 5.69 9.27
C ALA A 253 24.14 6.81 8.32
N LYS A 254 22.83 6.89 8.02
CA LYS A 254 22.28 7.81 7.02
C LYS A 254 21.27 8.83 7.59
N LYS A 255 20.64 8.54 8.74
CA LYS A 255 19.53 9.35 9.27
C LYS A 255 19.84 10.83 9.47
N ASP A 256 21.10 11.17 9.78
CA ASP A 256 21.56 12.55 9.99
C ASP A 256 22.22 13.15 8.74
N GLY A 257 22.24 12.41 7.63
CA GLY A 257 22.84 12.85 6.37
C GLY A 257 21.87 13.67 5.50
N PRO A 258 22.40 14.36 4.48
CA PRO A 258 21.56 15.06 3.52
C PRO A 258 20.70 14.06 2.72
N ARG A 259 19.38 14.25 2.77
CA ARG A 259 18.45 13.42 1.99
C ARG A 259 18.42 13.88 0.54
N PRO A 260 18.48 12.98 -0.45
CA PRO A 260 18.22 13.33 -1.82
C PRO A 260 16.74 13.72 -2.01
N SER A 261 16.41 14.41 -3.09
CA SER A 261 15.03 14.67 -3.45
C SER A 261 14.27 13.36 -3.66
N PHE A 262 13.03 13.30 -3.19
CA PHE A 262 12.14 12.18 -3.47
C PHE A 262 11.96 11.99 -4.97
N GLN A 263 11.89 10.75 -5.40
CA GLN A 263 11.71 10.39 -6.79
C GLN A 263 10.41 9.58 -6.95
N LEU A 264 9.61 10.01 -7.92
CA LEU A 264 8.51 9.25 -8.47
C LEU A 264 8.85 8.97 -9.93
N ARG A 265 9.15 7.72 -10.26
CA ARG A 265 9.65 7.34 -11.58
C ARG A 265 8.66 6.47 -12.31
N ALA A 266 8.43 6.79 -13.59
CA ALA A 266 7.56 6.02 -14.46
C ALA A 266 8.37 5.14 -15.41
N MET A 267 7.86 3.92 -15.64
CA MET A 267 8.37 3.05 -16.70
C MET A 267 7.19 2.39 -17.44
N PRO A 268 7.36 2.04 -18.73
CA PRO A 268 6.36 1.28 -19.45
C PRO A 268 6.24 -0.14 -18.88
N LEU A 269 5.00 -0.62 -18.79
CA LEU A 269 4.75 -2.02 -18.49
C LEU A 269 4.94 -2.87 -19.75
N PRO A 270 5.46 -4.10 -19.65
CA PRO A 270 5.41 -5.07 -20.73
C PRO A 270 3.97 -5.26 -21.18
N GLN A 271 3.74 -5.39 -22.49
CA GLN A 271 2.42 -5.81 -22.99
C GLN A 271 2.23 -7.29 -22.62
N VAL A 272 1.39 -7.54 -21.64
CA VAL A 272 0.97 -8.92 -21.34
C VAL A 272 -0.05 -9.29 -22.41
N GLU A 273 0.32 -10.21 -23.31
CA GLU A 273 -0.66 -10.79 -24.20
C GLU A 273 -1.71 -11.51 -23.34
N ALA A 274 -2.98 -11.13 -23.48
CA ALA A 274 -4.05 -11.82 -22.78
C ALA A 274 -3.99 -13.30 -23.17
N ALA A 275 -3.81 -14.17 -22.19
CA ALA A 275 -3.93 -15.61 -22.40
C ALA A 275 -5.32 -15.90 -22.96
N HIS A 276 -5.38 -16.51 -24.14
CA HIS A 276 -6.60 -16.86 -24.87
C HIS A 276 -7.35 -18.02 -24.24
#